data_1f04431e45781d1ef52565468d0a2997
#
_entry.id   1f04431e45781d1ef52565468d0a2997
#
_cell.length_a   1.000
_cell.length_b   1.000
_cell.length_c   1.000
_cell.angle_alpha   90.00
_cell.angle_beta   90.00
_cell.angle_gamma   90.00
#
_symmetry.space_group_name_H-M   'P 1'
#
loop_
_entity.id
_entity.type
_entity.pdbx_description
1 polymer ?
#
loop_
_entity_poly.entity_id
_entity_poly.type
_entity_poly.pdbx_seq_one_letter_code
_entity_poly.pdbx_strand_id
1 'polypeptide(L)'
;MATFPMPAGTRFDWHTHEDHQLAWAASGVLTVLTAGATWVLPPTRALWIPAGLPHETASDGRATMRSLYIRPGLFPVRWTGTGQPVPVAASPLLAELIGYLGEPDLGTSRRAHAEALLADLLTPVPVTTIEVRLPGTPTARRVAEALRADPTDRRTLREWGREVGASERTLARAFAAEAGVPFGRWRTLLRLQAALTMLAAGEPVSRVAGRVGYDTPSAFVAAFRRETGQTPGSVFSPRRS
;
A
#
# COMPACT_ATOMS: atom_id res chain seq x y z
N MET A 1 11.10 -3.55 18.86
CA MET A 1 10.12 -2.63 18.24
C MET A 1 10.76 -1.28 18.04
N ALA A 2 10.43 -0.60 16.95
CA ALA A 2 10.88 0.77 16.68
C ALA A 2 9.69 1.66 16.29
N THR A 3 9.74 2.92 16.71
CA THR A 3 8.73 3.94 16.35
C THR A 3 9.43 5.07 15.61
N PHE A 4 8.93 5.40 14.44
CA PHE A 4 9.51 6.40 13.55
C PHE A 4 8.49 7.51 13.29
N PRO A 5 8.70 8.74 13.82
CA PRO A 5 7.97 9.90 13.33
C PRO A 5 8.31 10.12 11.84
N MET A 6 7.29 10.27 11.01
CA MET A 6 7.44 10.51 9.58
C MET A 6 6.75 11.82 9.20
N PRO A 7 7.45 12.96 9.23
CA PRO A 7 6.97 14.19 8.59
C PRO A 7 6.57 13.97 7.14
N ALA A 8 5.78 14.87 6.58
CA ALA A 8 5.38 14.79 5.17
C ALA A 8 6.60 14.72 4.25
N GLY A 9 6.59 13.81 3.29
CA GLY A 9 7.69 13.57 2.36
C GLY A 9 8.84 12.72 2.92
N THR A 10 8.70 12.17 4.13
CA THR A 10 9.72 11.26 4.69
C THR A 10 9.77 9.97 3.89
N ARG A 11 11.01 9.51 3.63
CA ARG A 11 11.29 8.28 2.89
C ARG A 11 12.43 7.52 3.55
N PHE A 12 12.26 6.23 3.68
CA PHE A 12 13.33 5.26 3.92
C PHE A 12 13.62 4.59 2.57
N ASP A 13 14.76 4.89 2.00
CA ASP A 13 15.16 4.39 0.68
C ASP A 13 15.22 2.86 0.63
N TRP A 14 15.37 2.30 -0.57
CA TRP A 14 15.46 0.87 -0.78
C TRP A 14 16.48 0.21 0.14
N HIS A 15 16.00 -0.73 0.95
CA HIS A 15 16.82 -1.47 1.93
C HIS A 15 16.29 -2.89 2.13
N THR A 16 17.06 -3.69 2.83
CA THR A 16 16.69 -5.02 3.32
C THR A 16 17.06 -5.15 4.79
N HIS A 17 16.47 -6.11 5.48
CA HIS A 17 16.88 -6.49 6.83
C HIS A 17 16.75 -8.00 7.01
N GLU A 18 17.52 -8.56 7.98
CA GLU A 18 17.57 -10.00 8.25
C GLU A 18 16.33 -10.51 8.99
N ASP A 19 15.59 -9.64 9.66
CA ASP A 19 14.36 -9.96 10.35
C ASP A 19 13.13 -9.76 9.45
N HIS A 20 12.05 -10.49 9.71
CA HIS A 20 10.73 -10.11 9.20
C HIS A 20 10.31 -8.78 9.83
N GLN A 21 9.61 -7.95 9.09
CA GLN A 21 9.05 -6.70 9.61
C GLN A 21 7.54 -6.72 9.54
N LEU A 22 6.89 -6.37 10.64
CA LEU A 22 5.50 -5.94 10.63
C LEU A 22 5.48 -4.41 10.64
N ALA A 23 5.23 -3.80 9.49
CA ALA A 23 5.14 -2.35 9.33
C ALA A 23 3.69 -1.90 9.49
N TRP A 24 3.46 -0.88 10.32
CA TRP A 24 2.12 -0.37 10.61
C TRP A 24 2.12 1.16 10.77
N ALA A 25 1.11 1.82 10.20
CA ALA A 25 0.84 3.23 10.43
C ALA A 25 0.03 3.39 11.72
N ALA A 26 0.66 3.82 12.81
CA ALA A 26 -0.07 4.16 14.04
C ALA A 26 -0.94 5.42 13.85
N SER A 27 -0.51 6.31 12.97
CA SER A 27 -1.28 7.46 12.48
C SER A 27 -0.84 7.82 11.06
N GLY A 28 -1.71 8.48 10.31
CA GLY A 28 -1.43 8.83 8.91
C GLY A 28 -1.45 7.62 7.99
N VAL A 29 -0.67 7.67 6.92
CA VAL A 29 -0.61 6.64 5.88
C VAL A 29 0.82 6.35 5.51
N LEU A 30 1.16 5.08 5.41
CA LEU A 30 2.43 4.62 4.87
C LEU A 30 2.23 4.07 3.46
N THR A 31 3.23 4.28 2.63
CA THR A 31 3.37 3.61 1.34
C THR A 31 4.61 2.74 1.40
N VAL A 32 4.47 1.45 1.16
CA VAL A 32 5.58 0.52 1.04
C VAL A 32 5.69 0.09 -0.43
N LEU A 33 6.88 0.25 -1.00
CA LEU A 33 7.17 -0.18 -2.37
C LEU A 33 8.02 -1.45 -2.31
N THR A 34 7.69 -2.40 -3.17
CA THR A 34 8.48 -3.59 -3.45
C THR A 34 8.71 -3.68 -4.95
N ALA A 35 9.56 -4.60 -5.43
CA ALA A 35 9.86 -4.73 -6.86
C ALA A 35 8.61 -4.93 -7.75
N GLY A 36 7.52 -5.47 -7.20
CA GLY A 36 6.29 -5.79 -7.96
C GLY A 36 5.04 -5.04 -7.52
N ALA A 37 5.04 -4.35 -6.38
CA ALA A 37 3.81 -3.79 -5.83
C ALA A 37 4.05 -2.53 -4.99
N THR A 38 3.02 -1.69 -4.93
CA THR A 38 2.93 -0.56 -3.99
C THR A 38 1.81 -0.84 -3.01
N TRP A 39 2.13 -0.78 -1.73
CA TRP A 39 1.23 -1.06 -0.62
C TRP A 39 0.90 0.25 0.11
N VAL A 40 -0.36 0.61 0.15
CA VAL A 40 -0.83 1.78 0.93
C VAL A 40 -1.45 1.28 2.22
N LEU A 41 -0.88 1.68 3.34
CA LEU A 41 -1.20 1.20 4.67
C LEU A 41 -1.85 2.30 5.50
N PRO A 42 -3.18 2.33 5.60
CA PRO A 42 -3.89 3.14 6.60
C PRO A 42 -3.71 2.52 7.99
N PRO A 43 -4.11 3.22 9.08
CA PRO A 43 -4.01 2.69 10.45
C PRO A 43 -4.73 1.35 10.69
N THR A 44 -5.68 0.99 9.84
CA THR A 44 -6.43 -0.28 9.92
C THR A 44 -5.71 -1.46 9.28
N ARG A 45 -4.51 -1.25 8.73
CA ARG A 45 -3.72 -2.27 8.03
C ARG A 45 -2.26 -2.22 8.45
N ALA A 46 -1.69 -3.39 8.65
CA ALA A 46 -0.26 -3.60 8.76
C ALA A 46 0.23 -4.44 7.58
N LEU A 47 1.52 -4.39 7.30
CA LEU A 47 2.15 -5.19 6.26
C LEU A 47 3.23 -6.06 6.89
N TRP A 48 3.10 -7.36 6.72
CA TRP A 48 4.19 -8.29 6.97
C TRP A 48 5.14 -8.27 5.77
N ILE A 49 6.39 -7.92 6.01
CA ILE A 49 7.45 -7.88 5.01
C ILE A 49 8.43 -9.01 5.35
N PRO A 50 8.62 -10.00 4.47
CA PRO A 50 9.58 -11.08 4.70
C PRO A 50 11.01 -10.58 4.86
N ALA A 51 11.79 -11.28 5.69
CA ALA A 51 13.23 -11.06 5.79
C ALA A 51 13.90 -11.13 4.41
N GLY A 52 14.87 -10.26 4.16
CA GLY A 52 15.61 -10.18 2.91
C GLY A 52 14.87 -9.58 1.73
N LEU A 53 13.57 -9.21 1.87
CA LEU A 53 12.82 -8.60 0.77
C LEU A 53 13.19 -7.12 0.61
N PRO A 54 13.73 -6.69 -0.56
CA PRO A 54 13.99 -5.28 -0.81
C PRO A 54 12.71 -4.46 -0.85
N HIS A 55 12.70 -3.38 -0.10
CA HIS A 55 11.55 -2.47 -0.05
C HIS A 55 11.96 -1.04 0.31
N GLU A 56 11.09 -0.11 -0.01
CA GLU A 56 11.15 1.29 0.36
C GLU A 56 9.90 1.63 1.16
N THR A 57 10.01 2.47 2.18
CA THR A 57 8.85 2.97 2.93
C THR A 57 8.80 4.48 2.89
N ALA A 58 7.64 5.04 2.57
CA ALA A 58 7.44 6.48 2.44
C ALA A 58 6.14 6.93 3.12
N SER A 59 6.05 8.23 3.38
CA SER A 59 4.80 8.89 3.76
C SER A 59 4.70 10.25 3.07
N ASP A 60 3.66 10.46 2.29
CA ASP A 60 3.40 11.75 1.61
C ASP A 60 2.85 12.79 2.59
N GLY A 61 2.11 12.35 3.61
CA GLY A 61 1.60 13.17 4.69
C GLY A 61 2.35 12.94 6.00
N ARG A 62 1.90 13.60 7.07
CA ARG A 62 2.41 13.31 8.41
C ARG A 62 1.92 11.92 8.85
N ALA A 63 2.83 11.05 9.25
CA ALA A 63 2.53 9.71 9.76
C ALA A 63 3.41 9.35 10.97
N THR A 64 3.01 8.30 11.67
CA THR A 64 3.86 7.63 12.65
C THR A 64 3.92 6.14 12.27
N MET A 65 5.09 5.68 11.89
CA MET A 65 5.31 4.27 11.63
C MET A 65 5.74 3.55 12.92
N ARG A 66 5.13 2.41 13.19
CA ARG A 66 5.64 1.43 14.15
C ARG A 66 6.09 0.18 13.38
N SER A 67 7.26 -0.32 13.73
CA SER A 67 7.81 -1.55 13.15
C SER A 67 8.16 -2.55 14.24
N LEU A 68 7.65 -3.75 14.10
CA LEU A 68 8.06 -4.90 14.90
C LEU A 68 8.96 -5.77 14.03
N TYR A 69 10.20 -5.98 14.48
CA TYR A 69 11.15 -6.87 13.82
C TYR A 69 11.11 -8.24 14.49
N ILE A 70 10.98 -9.27 13.71
CA ILE A 70 10.73 -10.64 14.16
C ILE A 70 11.74 -11.56 13.48
N ARG A 71 12.61 -12.19 14.30
CA ARG A 71 13.61 -13.11 13.79
C ARG A 71 12.96 -14.30 13.08
N PRO A 72 13.45 -14.67 11.89
CA PRO A 72 12.98 -15.87 11.19
C PRO A 72 13.05 -17.12 12.07
N GLY A 73 12.02 -17.94 12.02
CA GLY A 73 11.93 -19.18 12.80
C GLY A 73 11.42 -19.04 14.24
N LEU A 74 11.35 -17.83 14.80
CA LEU A 74 10.78 -17.61 16.14
C LEU A 74 9.26 -17.49 16.15
N PHE A 75 8.65 -17.27 15.00
CA PHE A 75 7.23 -16.94 14.92
C PHE A 75 6.49 -17.93 14.02
N PRO A 76 5.55 -18.74 14.57
CA PRO A 76 4.89 -19.82 13.83
C PRO A 76 3.75 -19.28 12.97
N VAL A 77 3.98 -18.33 12.07
CA VAL A 77 2.94 -17.88 11.15
C VAL A 77 2.92 -18.79 9.93
N ARG A 78 1.81 -19.49 9.74
CA ARG A 78 1.66 -20.54 8.70
C ARG A 78 1.67 -20.04 7.26
N TRP A 79 1.53 -18.73 7.03
CA TRP A 79 1.40 -18.11 5.71
C TRP A 79 2.66 -17.35 5.25
N THR A 80 3.76 -17.37 6.01
CA THR A 80 4.98 -16.62 5.70
C THR A 80 5.89 -17.29 4.65
N GLY A 81 5.56 -18.47 4.20
CA GLY A 81 6.39 -19.25 3.27
C GLY A 81 6.41 -18.75 1.82
N THR A 82 5.65 -17.71 1.48
CA THR A 82 5.52 -17.24 0.08
C THR A 82 6.65 -16.32 -0.38
N GLY A 83 7.47 -15.79 0.52
CA GLY A 83 8.47 -14.77 0.20
C GLY A 83 7.89 -13.43 -0.27
N GLN A 84 6.56 -13.27 -0.20
CA GLN A 84 5.85 -12.06 -0.62
C GLN A 84 5.31 -11.30 0.59
N PRO A 85 5.15 -9.96 0.51
CA PRO A 85 4.49 -9.20 1.55
C PRO A 85 3.05 -9.67 1.76
N VAL A 86 2.61 -9.70 3.01
CA VAL A 86 1.25 -10.10 3.35
C VAL A 86 0.58 -9.02 4.18
N PRO A 87 -0.52 -8.42 3.70
CA PRO A 87 -1.29 -7.47 4.49
C PRO A 87 -2.07 -8.20 5.57
N VAL A 88 -2.07 -7.62 6.78
CA VAL A 88 -2.81 -8.13 7.92
C VAL A 88 -3.73 -7.06 8.49
N ALA A 89 -4.82 -7.48 9.14
CA ALA A 89 -5.70 -6.54 9.81
C ALA A 89 -4.98 -5.91 11.02
N ALA A 90 -4.97 -4.59 11.11
CA ALA A 90 -4.54 -3.89 12.31
C ALA A 90 -5.76 -3.59 13.19
N SER A 91 -6.12 -4.55 14.06
CA SER A 91 -7.17 -4.34 15.05
C SER A 91 -6.68 -3.43 16.18
N PRO A 92 -7.56 -2.77 16.95
CA PRO A 92 -7.16 -2.01 18.14
C PRO A 92 -6.34 -2.85 19.13
N LEU A 93 -6.72 -4.11 19.34
CA LEU A 93 -5.97 -5.01 20.20
C LEU A 93 -4.55 -5.28 19.69
N LEU A 94 -4.39 -5.49 18.38
CA LEU A 94 -3.07 -5.66 17.76
C LEU A 94 -2.22 -4.39 17.95
N ALA A 95 -2.82 -3.22 17.79
CA ALA A 95 -2.15 -1.93 17.95
C ALA A 95 -1.61 -1.72 19.37
N GLU A 96 -2.45 -2.01 20.38
CA GLU A 96 -2.05 -1.94 21.79
C GLU A 96 -1.01 -2.99 22.14
N LEU A 97 -1.15 -4.23 21.64
CA LEU A 97 -0.21 -5.31 21.85
C LEU A 97 1.19 -5.01 21.28
N ILE A 98 1.25 -4.39 20.10
CA ILE A 98 2.51 -3.92 19.51
C ILE A 98 3.15 -2.85 20.42
N GLY A 99 2.34 -1.94 20.98
CA GLY A 99 2.79 -0.96 21.97
C GLY A 99 3.39 -1.63 23.20
N TYR A 100 2.65 -2.57 23.79
CA TYR A 100 3.04 -3.33 24.98
C TYR A 100 4.34 -4.12 24.79
N LEU A 101 4.52 -4.79 23.65
CA LEU A 101 5.77 -5.49 23.29
C LEU A 101 6.98 -4.54 23.16
N GLY A 102 6.74 -3.24 23.04
CA GLY A 102 7.78 -2.22 23.00
C GLY A 102 8.25 -1.74 24.37
N GLU A 103 7.62 -2.16 25.47
CA GLU A 103 8.03 -1.77 26.82
C GLU A 103 9.40 -2.39 27.15
N PRO A 104 10.38 -1.57 27.60
CA PRO A 104 11.75 -2.05 27.84
C PRO A 104 11.84 -3.06 28.96
N ASP A 105 11.01 -2.93 30.00
CA ASP A 105 11.06 -3.77 31.23
C ASP A 105 10.03 -4.92 31.21
N LEU A 106 9.56 -5.32 30.05
CA LEU A 106 8.62 -6.41 29.92
C LEU A 106 9.29 -7.74 30.29
N GLY A 107 8.91 -8.30 31.42
CA GLY A 107 9.46 -9.59 31.90
C GLY A 107 9.25 -10.74 30.90
N THR A 108 10.18 -11.70 30.88
CA THR A 108 10.25 -12.79 29.90
C THR A 108 8.91 -13.54 29.73
N SER A 109 8.23 -13.87 30.84
CA SER A 109 6.95 -14.58 30.78
C SER A 109 5.85 -13.75 30.11
N ARG A 110 5.75 -12.44 30.44
CA ARG A 110 4.75 -11.55 29.84
C ARG A 110 5.02 -11.35 28.36
N ARG A 111 6.28 -11.22 28.00
CA ARG A 111 6.72 -11.10 26.60
C ARG A 111 6.30 -12.35 25.80
N ALA A 112 6.56 -13.55 26.31
CA ALA A 112 6.20 -14.80 25.64
C ALA A 112 4.67 -14.93 25.42
N HIS A 113 3.85 -14.55 26.42
CA HIS A 113 2.39 -14.55 26.26
C HIS A 113 1.93 -13.51 25.22
N ALA A 114 2.51 -12.33 25.23
CA ALA A 114 2.20 -11.28 24.27
C ALA A 114 2.60 -11.67 22.83
N GLU A 115 3.74 -12.31 22.65
CA GLU A 115 4.21 -12.84 21.36
C GLU A 115 3.31 -13.98 20.85
N ALA A 116 2.86 -14.88 21.71
CA ALA A 116 1.90 -15.92 21.34
C ALA A 116 0.57 -15.32 20.90
N LEU A 117 0.03 -14.35 21.65
CA LEU A 117 -1.19 -13.64 21.26
C LEU A 117 -1.02 -12.85 19.96
N LEU A 118 0.15 -12.24 19.76
CA LEU A 118 0.45 -11.54 18.51
C LEU A 118 0.35 -12.51 17.31
N ALA A 119 0.88 -13.73 17.42
CA ALA A 119 0.81 -14.73 16.37
C ALA A 119 -0.64 -15.07 15.99
N ASP A 120 -1.51 -15.22 16.98
CA ASP A 120 -2.94 -15.52 16.78
C ASP A 120 -3.71 -14.35 16.15
N LEU A 121 -3.32 -13.12 16.48
CA LEU A 121 -3.96 -11.90 15.95
C LEU A 121 -3.51 -11.54 14.52
N LEU A 122 -2.36 -12.02 14.07
CA LEU A 122 -1.86 -11.77 12.71
C LEU A 122 -2.67 -12.57 11.69
N THR A 123 -3.81 -12.01 11.31
CA THR A 123 -4.71 -12.63 10.33
C THR A 123 -4.52 -11.96 8.96
N PRO A 124 -4.09 -12.71 7.93
CA PRO A 124 -4.06 -12.20 6.56
C PRO A 124 -5.42 -11.67 6.13
N VAL A 125 -5.42 -10.53 5.49
CA VAL A 125 -6.64 -9.97 4.92
C VAL A 125 -6.55 -9.97 3.41
N PRO A 126 -7.69 -10.20 2.71
CA PRO A 126 -7.75 -10.03 1.27
C PRO A 126 -7.29 -8.60 0.94
N VAL A 127 -6.37 -8.54 0.01
CA VAL A 127 -5.71 -7.29 -0.35
C VAL A 127 -6.70 -6.32 -0.96
N THR A 128 -6.89 -5.18 -0.32
CA THR A 128 -7.32 -3.97 -1.02
C THR A 128 -6.07 -3.20 -1.46
N THR A 129 -5.03 -3.91 -1.87
CA THR A 129 -3.88 -3.29 -2.50
C THR A 129 -4.22 -3.03 -3.94
N ILE A 130 -4.08 -1.79 -4.30
CA ILE A 130 -4.15 -1.41 -5.70
C ILE A 130 -2.73 -1.55 -6.23
N GLU A 131 -2.45 -2.73 -6.77
CA GLU A 131 -1.17 -3.00 -7.40
C GLU A 131 -1.11 -2.26 -8.74
N VAL A 132 -0.13 -1.37 -8.87
CA VAL A 132 0.13 -0.63 -10.11
C VAL A 132 1.54 -0.93 -10.56
N ARG A 133 1.68 -1.93 -11.43
CA ARG A 133 2.98 -2.26 -12.04
C ARG A 133 3.32 -1.24 -13.12
N LEU A 134 4.56 -0.76 -13.09
CA LEU A 134 5.05 0.12 -14.14
C LEU A 134 5.57 -0.72 -15.32
N PRO A 135 5.23 -0.37 -16.57
CA PRO A 135 5.83 -1.01 -17.73
C PRO A 135 7.33 -0.73 -17.80
N GLY A 136 8.11 -1.69 -18.31
CA GLY A 136 9.56 -1.60 -18.46
C GLY A 136 9.99 -0.89 -19.76
N THR A 137 9.20 -1.03 -20.83
CA THR A 137 9.50 -0.39 -22.13
C THR A 137 9.60 1.13 -21.97
N PRO A 138 10.69 1.79 -22.43
CA PRO A 138 10.95 3.22 -22.17
C PRO A 138 9.80 4.15 -22.52
N THR A 139 9.15 3.97 -23.69
CA THR A 139 8.03 4.80 -24.11
C THR A 139 6.80 4.63 -23.24
N ALA A 140 6.42 3.38 -22.89
CA ALA A 140 5.32 3.11 -22.00
C ALA A 140 5.62 3.56 -20.56
N ARG A 141 6.88 3.45 -20.13
CA ARG A 141 7.36 3.94 -18.83
C ARG A 141 7.21 5.45 -18.69
N ARG A 142 7.60 6.21 -19.71
CA ARG A 142 7.41 7.67 -19.72
C ARG A 142 5.94 8.05 -19.56
N VAL A 143 5.04 7.37 -20.26
CA VAL A 143 3.58 7.58 -20.11
C VAL A 143 3.13 7.28 -18.69
N ALA A 144 3.58 6.16 -18.12
CA ALA A 144 3.22 5.76 -16.77
C ALA A 144 3.71 6.74 -15.70
N GLU A 145 4.94 7.23 -15.83
CA GLU A 145 5.53 8.22 -14.91
C GLU A 145 4.84 9.58 -15.00
N ALA A 146 4.49 10.03 -16.20
CA ALA A 146 3.73 11.27 -16.38
C ALA A 146 2.34 11.18 -15.74
N LEU A 147 1.65 10.07 -15.91
CA LEU A 147 0.34 9.83 -15.27
C LEU A 147 0.43 9.66 -13.76
N ARG A 148 1.55 9.15 -13.23
CA ARG A 148 1.81 9.13 -11.77
C ARG A 148 1.97 10.54 -11.21
N ALA A 149 2.65 11.42 -11.95
CA ALA A 149 2.82 12.81 -11.55
C ALA A 149 1.50 13.59 -11.61
N ASP A 150 0.66 13.30 -12.62
CA ASP A 150 -0.68 13.88 -12.76
C ASP A 150 -1.73 12.81 -13.06
N PRO A 151 -2.39 12.24 -12.05
CA PRO A 151 -3.47 11.27 -12.23
C PRO A 151 -4.72 11.85 -12.92
N THR A 152 -4.85 13.18 -13.00
CA THR A 152 -6.00 13.83 -13.64
C THR A 152 -5.89 13.89 -15.15
N ASP A 153 -4.71 13.65 -15.70
CA ASP A 153 -4.48 13.66 -17.14
C ASP A 153 -5.46 12.73 -17.88
N ARG A 154 -6.12 13.27 -18.91
CA ARG A 154 -7.18 12.59 -19.67
C ARG A 154 -6.75 12.13 -21.04
N ARG A 155 -5.50 12.40 -21.44
CA ARG A 155 -4.99 12.01 -22.76
C ARG A 155 -5.25 10.52 -23.03
N THR A 156 -5.66 10.24 -24.24
CA THR A 156 -5.83 8.90 -24.79
C THR A 156 -4.47 8.26 -25.09
N LEU A 157 -4.42 6.94 -25.25
CA LEU A 157 -3.18 6.28 -25.71
C LEU A 157 -2.71 6.78 -27.08
N ARG A 158 -3.61 7.23 -27.94
CA ARG A 158 -3.27 7.82 -29.23
C ARG A 158 -2.54 9.14 -29.07
N GLU A 159 -3.00 10.02 -28.18
CA GLU A 159 -2.37 11.29 -27.87
C GLU A 159 -1.02 11.08 -27.20
N TRP A 160 -0.96 10.17 -26.23
CA TRP A 160 0.30 9.77 -25.61
C TRP A 160 1.28 9.17 -26.63
N GLY A 161 0.78 8.36 -27.58
CA GLY A 161 1.62 7.80 -28.64
C GLY A 161 2.32 8.86 -29.48
N ARG A 162 1.63 9.95 -29.81
CA ARG A 162 2.23 11.12 -30.51
C ARG A 162 3.31 11.79 -29.67
N GLU A 163 3.05 11.94 -28.37
CA GLU A 163 3.97 12.56 -27.41
C GLU A 163 5.28 11.75 -27.25
N VAL A 164 5.20 10.43 -27.15
CA VAL A 164 6.36 9.58 -26.87
C VAL A 164 6.95 8.91 -28.11
N GLY A 165 6.42 9.19 -29.31
CA GLY A 165 6.91 8.60 -30.56
C GLY A 165 6.59 7.11 -30.73
N ALA A 166 5.43 6.66 -30.25
CA ALA A 166 5.00 5.27 -30.36
C ALA A 166 3.56 5.14 -30.88
N SER A 167 3.20 4.04 -31.52
CA SER A 167 1.81 3.81 -31.91
C SER A 167 0.94 3.49 -30.69
N GLU A 168 -0.36 3.82 -30.77
CA GLU A 168 -1.36 3.41 -29.78
C GLU A 168 -1.32 1.91 -29.52
N ARG A 169 -1.22 1.08 -30.59
CA ARG A 169 -1.12 -0.38 -30.51
C ARG A 169 0.14 -0.83 -29.76
N THR A 170 1.28 -0.15 -29.98
CA THR A 170 2.53 -0.49 -29.30
C THR A 170 2.41 -0.23 -27.80
N LEU A 171 1.86 0.93 -27.41
CA LEU A 171 1.65 1.27 -26.00
C LEU A 171 0.63 0.33 -25.35
N ALA A 172 -0.51 0.04 -26.02
CA ALA A 172 -1.53 -0.88 -25.50
C ALA A 172 -0.95 -2.26 -25.20
N ARG A 173 -0.12 -2.78 -26.14
CA ARG A 173 0.55 -4.07 -25.96
C ARG A 173 1.56 -4.04 -24.80
N ALA A 174 2.35 -2.97 -24.67
CA ALA A 174 3.30 -2.83 -23.58
C ALA A 174 2.60 -2.83 -22.20
N PHE A 175 1.53 -2.04 -22.05
CA PHE A 175 0.76 -2.05 -20.80
C PHE A 175 0.16 -3.43 -20.51
N ALA A 176 -0.46 -4.08 -21.48
CA ALA A 176 -1.06 -5.40 -21.27
C ALA A 176 -0.02 -6.47 -20.91
N ALA A 177 1.13 -6.49 -21.59
CA ALA A 177 2.16 -7.51 -21.41
C ALA A 177 3.01 -7.27 -20.14
N GLU A 178 3.36 -6.02 -19.84
CA GLU A 178 4.35 -5.69 -18.81
C GLU A 178 3.71 -5.25 -17.49
N ALA A 179 2.58 -4.52 -17.56
CA ALA A 179 1.80 -4.14 -16.37
C ALA A 179 0.68 -5.14 -16.04
N GLY A 180 0.45 -6.15 -16.88
CA GLY A 180 -0.51 -7.22 -16.65
C GLY A 180 -1.98 -6.84 -16.86
N VAL A 181 -2.28 -5.60 -17.23
CA VAL A 181 -3.66 -5.11 -17.43
C VAL A 181 -3.72 -4.10 -18.59
N PRO A 182 -4.87 -3.97 -19.28
CA PRO A 182 -5.08 -2.94 -20.31
C PRO A 182 -4.88 -1.53 -19.74
N PHE A 183 -4.39 -0.61 -20.54
CA PHE A 183 -4.10 0.78 -20.15
C PHE A 183 -5.26 1.49 -19.41
N GLY A 184 -6.49 1.33 -19.86
CA GLY A 184 -7.66 1.94 -19.21
C GLY A 184 -7.84 1.48 -17.76
N ARG A 185 -7.66 0.16 -17.52
CA ARG A 185 -7.71 -0.41 -16.17
C ARG A 185 -6.48 0.01 -15.37
N TRP A 186 -5.30 0.01 -15.98
CA TRP A 186 -4.06 0.48 -15.35
C TRP A 186 -4.21 1.92 -14.83
N ARG A 187 -4.73 2.83 -15.67
CA ARG A 187 -4.99 4.23 -15.28
C ARG A 187 -6.03 4.33 -14.16
N THR A 188 -7.06 3.49 -14.19
CA THR A 188 -8.02 3.40 -13.09
C THR A 188 -7.32 3.02 -11.78
N LEU A 189 -6.52 1.95 -11.78
CA LEU A 189 -5.79 1.49 -10.60
C LEU A 189 -4.85 2.58 -10.06
N LEU A 190 -4.14 3.28 -10.95
CA LEU A 190 -3.28 4.40 -10.59
C LEU A 190 -4.04 5.53 -9.87
N ARG A 191 -5.18 5.95 -10.42
CA ARG A 191 -6.04 6.96 -9.80
C ARG A 191 -6.56 6.55 -8.44
N LEU A 192 -6.98 5.29 -8.31
CA LEU A 192 -7.44 4.75 -7.04
C LEU A 192 -6.31 4.65 -6.01
N GLN A 193 -5.09 4.31 -6.44
CA GLN A 193 -3.92 4.29 -5.57
C GLN A 193 -3.63 5.70 -5.02
N ALA A 194 -3.62 6.72 -5.89
CA ALA A 194 -3.46 8.11 -5.46
C ALA A 194 -4.57 8.56 -4.51
N ALA A 195 -5.81 8.07 -4.72
CA ALA A 195 -6.93 8.37 -3.85
C ALA A 195 -6.78 7.79 -2.43
N LEU A 196 -6.15 6.63 -2.28
CA LEU A 196 -6.01 5.96 -0.98
C LEU A 196 -5.30 6.84 0.04
N THR A 197 -4.22 7.51 -0.34
CA THR A 197 -3.47 8.41 0.54
C THR A 197 -4.34 9.58 1.03
N MET A 198 -5.11 10.19 0.12
CA MET A 198 -5.99 11.32 0.44
C MET A 198 -7.16 10.89 1.34
N LEU A 199 -7.79 9.74 1.03
CA LEU A 199 -8.88 9.18 1.83
C LEU A 199 -8.41 8.82 3.24
N ALA A 200 -7.22 8.26 3.36
CA ALA A 200 -6.63 7.91 4.65
C ALA A 200 -6.24 9.15 5.46
N ALA A 201 -5.94 10.27 4.80
CA ALA A 201 -5.77 11.57 5.44
C ALA A 201 -7.11 12.22 5.86
N GLY A 202 -8.25 11.55 5.62
CA GLY A 202 -9.58 12.03 5.99
C GLY A 202 -10.20 13.02 5.00
N GLU A 203 -9.65 13.14 3.78
CA GLU A 203 -10.25 14.03 2.78
C GLU A 203 -11.63 13.51 2.35
N PRO A 204 -12.60 14.39 2.17
CA PRO A 204 -13.95 14.01 1.70
C PRO A 204 -13.90 13.32 0.34
N VAL A 205 -14.65 12.22 0.19
CA VAL A 205 -14.74 11.43 -1.05
C VAL A 205 -15.03 12.28 -2.29
N SER A 206 -15.90 13.30 -2.16
CA SER A 206 -16.24 14.21 -3.25
C SER A 206 -15.03 15.02 -3.74
N ARG A 207 -14.17 15.47 -2.83
CA ARG A 207 -12.96 16.21 -3.17
C ARG A 207 -11.92 15.29 -3.81
N VAL A 208 -11.71 14.12 -3.21
CA VAL A 208 -10.76 13.12 -3.70
C VAL A 208 -11.11 12.71 -5.14
N ALA A 209 -12.38 12.43 -5.44
CA ALA A 209 -12.81 12.06 -6.77
C ALA A 209 -12.32 13.03 -7.86
N GLY A 210 -12.54 14.34 -7.66
CA GLY A 210 -12.06 15.37 -8.59
C GLY A 210 -10.53 15.42 -8.71
N ARG A 211 -9.82 15.30 -7.57
CA ARG A 211 -8.35 15.36 -7.53
C ARG A 211 -7.66 14.18 -8.21
N VAL A 212 -8.35 13.05 -8.36
CA VAL A 212 -7.82 11.88 -9.08
C VAL A 212 -8.46 11.70 -10.47
N GLY A 213 -9.12 12.73 -11.00
CA GLY A 213 -9.57 12.80 -12.39
C GLY A 213 -10.90 12.11 -12.70
N TYR A 214 -11.80 11.99 -11.70
CA TYR A 214 -13.19 11.59 -11.92
C TYR A 214 -14.12 12.80 -11.99
N ASP A 215 -15.06 12.77 -12.93
CA ASP A 215 -16.03 13.86 -13.12
C ASP A 215 -17.07 13.91 -12.00
N THR A 216 -17.38 12.75 -11.42
CA THR A 216 -18.37 12.65 -10.34
C THR A 216 -17.90 11.74 -9.21
N PRO A 217 -18.27 12.03 -7.95
CA PRO A 217 -18.03 11.13 -6.82
C PRO A 217 -18.62 9.73 -7.03
N SER A 218 -19.78 9.63 -7.68
CA SER A 218 -20.44 8.35 -7.95
C SER A 218 -19.61 7.47 -8.88
N ALA A 219 -19.02 8.03 -9.94
CA ALA A 219 -18.14 7.29 -10.85
C ALA A 219 -16.89 6.79 -10.14
N PHE A 220 -16.31 7.62 -9.26
CA PHE A 220 -15.19 7.24 -8.42
C PHE A 220 -15.54 6.08 -7.46
N VAL A 221 -16.66 6.20 -6.71
CA VAL A 221 -17.11 5.16 -5.77
C VAL A 221 -17.38 3.84 -6.49
N ALA A 222 -18.01 3.89 -7.67
CA ALA A 222 -18.27 2.70 -8.48
C ALA A 222 -16.96 2.03 -8.95
N ALA A 223 -15.99 2.82 -9.43
CA ALA A 223 -14.68 2.31 -9.83
C ALA A 223 -13.92 1.73 -8.63
N PHE A 224 -13.92 2.42 -7.51
CA PHE A 224 -13.26 1.98 -6.28
C PHE A 224 -13.84 0.64 -5.79
N ARG A 225 -15.18 0.54 -5.72
CA ARG A 225 -15.85 -0.70 -5.31
C ARG A 225 -15.60 -1.87 -6.28
N ARG A 226 -15.58 -1.61 -7.59
CA ARG A 226 -15.30 -2.63 -8.61
C ARG A 226 -13.89 -3.21 -8.45
N GLU A 227 -12.88 -2.38 -8.22
CA GLU A 227 -11.48 -2.82 -8.15
C GLU A 227 -11.10 -3.34 -6.76
N THR A 228 -11.77 -2.88 -5.67
CA THR A 228 -11.40 -3.21 -4.28
C THR A 228 -12.42 -4.07 -3.54
N GLY A 229 -13.63 -4.24 -4.07
CA GLY A 229 -14.73 -4.90 -3.39
C GLY A 229 -15.37 -4.08 -2.25
N GLN A 230 -14.84 -2.91 -1.93
CA GLN A 230 -15.25 -2.08 -0.79
C GLN A 230 -15.56 -0.65 -1.22
N THR A 231 -16.28 0.09 -0.38
CA THR A 231 -16.47 1.53 -0.60
C THR A 231 -15.29 2.33 -0.03
N PRO A 232 -14.99 3.53 -0.57
CA PRO A 232 -13.91 4.36 -0.03
C PRO A 232 -14.00 4.62 1.49
N GLY A 233 -15.21 4.81 2.01
CA GLY A 233 -15.43 5.05 3.44
C GLY A 233 -15.19 3.81 4.32
N SER A 234 -15.43 2.60 3.80
CA SER A 234 -15.28 1.36 4.60
C SER A 234 -13.82 0.90 4.72
N VAL A 235 -12.95 1.31 3.80
CA VAL A 235 -11.52 0.92 3.83
C VAL A 235 -10.80 1.51 5.03
N PHE A 236 -11.21 2.71 5.46
CA PHE A 236 -10.53 3.48 6.51
C PHE A 236 -11.32 3.50 7.83
N SER A 237 -12.56 3.02 7.84
CA SER A 237 -13.34 2.87 9.07
C SER A 237 -12.94 1.57 9.79
N PRO A 238 -12.69 1.60 11.10
CA PRO A 238 -12.57 0.38 11.87
C PRO A 238 -13.86 -0.43 11.70
N ARG A 239 -13.77 -1.71 11.38
CA ARG A 239 -14.96 -2.58 11.37
C ARG A 239 -15.55 -2.55 12.77
N ARG A 240 -16.76 -2.01 12.90
CA ARG A 240 -17.59 -2.25 14.09
C ARG A 240 -17.94 -3.73 14.05
N SER A 241 -17.33 -4.50 14.96
CA SER A 241 -17.76 -5.88 15.29
C SER A 241 -19.10 -5.80 15.98
#